data_0022ae13e58e7bb59f83b5ae63b666ef
#
_entry.id   0022ae13e58e7bb59f83b5ae63b666ef
#
_cell.length_a   1.000
_cell.length_b   1.000
_cell.length_c   1.000
_cell.angle_alpha   90.00
_cell.angle_beta   90.00
_cell.angle_gamma   90.00
#
_symmetry.space_group_name_H-M   'P 1'
#
loop_
_entity.id
_entity.type
_entity.pdbx_description
1 polymer ?
#
loop_
_entity_poly.entity_id
_entity_poly.type
_entity_poly.pdbx_seq_one_letter_code
_entity_poly.pdbx_strand_id
1 'polypeptide(L)'
;MVALKPKARVTAVPAAEPEKSHTFFSAKLMYETDPSDVYADMKNGVADFILVDVRSPADYARSHALGAINLPQINMHAEAASTLPREKLIVVYCWGPGCNGAAKAAIKLSALGYRVKEMIGGIEYWEDRERYPVERGWL
;
A
#
# COMPACT_ATOMS: atom_id res chain seq x y z
N MET A 1 -39.86 -7.75 35.44
CA MET A 1 -38.87 -8.31 34.53
C MET A 1 -37.79 -7.27 34.23
N VAL A 2 -36.56 -7.64 34.40
CA VAL A 2 -35.43 -6.73 34.12
C VAL A 2 -34.95 -6.95 32.73
N ALA A 3 -34.88 -5.87 31.94
CA ALA A 3 -34.34 -5.93 30.60
C ALA A 3 -32.83 -6.15 30.66
N LEU A 4 -32.31 -7.07 29.84
CA LEU A 4 -30.87 -7.31 29.73
C LEU A 4 -30.22 -6.18 28.95
N LYS A 5 -29.12 -5.64 29.47
CA LYS A 5 -28.31 -4.65 28.73
C LYS A 5 -27.57 -5.33 27.57
N PRO A 6 -27.52 -4.71 26.40
CA PRO A 6 -26.70 -5.23 25.33
C PRO A 6 -25.23 -5.32 25.76
N LYS A 7 -24.55 -6.36 25.34
CA LYS A 7 -23.10 -6.47 25.55
C LYS A 7 -22.38 -5.40 24.71
N ALA A 8 -21.48 -4.68 25.34
CA ALA A 8 -20.59 -3.77 24.60
C ALA A 8 -19.71 -4.56 23.67
N ARG A 9 -19.58 -4.10 22.43
CA ARG A 9 -18.70 -4.72 21.43
C ARG A 9 -17.42 -3.91 21.25
N VAL A 10 -17.56 -2.61 21.10
CA VAL A 10 -16.41 -1.72 20.86
C VAL A 10 -15.45 -1.73 22.06
N THR A 11 -15.98 -1.75 23.26
CA THR A 11 -15.20 -1.72 24.49
C THR A 11 -15.01 -3.10 25.13
N ALA A 12 -15.42 -4.18 24.46
CA ALA A 12 -15.21 -5.54 24.96
C ALA A 12 -13.71 -5.82 25.18
N VAL A 13 -12.87 -5.29 24.30
CA VAL A 13 -11.43 -5.22 24.53
C VAL A 13 -11.12 -3.75 24.83
N PRO A 14 -10.55 -3.44 25.99
CA PRO A 14 -10.22 -2.05 26.32
C PRO A 14 -9.22 -1.45 25.34
N ALA A 15 -9.37 -0.17 25.05
CA ALA A 15 -8.38 0.55 24.23
C ALA A 15 -7.03 0.59 24.95
N ALA A 16 -5.97 0.63 24.18
CA ALA A 16 -4.62 0.83 24.72
C ALA A 16 -4.52 2.23 25.36
N GLU A 17 -3.59 2.37 26.30
CA GLU A 17 -3.29 3.67 26.85
C GLU A 17 -2.82 4.64 25.74
N PRO A 18 -3.08 5.96 25.90
CA PRO A 18 -2.75 6.94 24.86
C PRO A 18 -1.32 6.88 24.32
N GLU A 19 -0.33 6.65 25.17
CA GLU A 19 1.07 6.54 24.77
C GLU A 19 1.28 5.39 23.77
N LYS A 20 0.69 4.24 24.05
CA LYS A 20 0.81 3.06 23.18
C LYS A 20 0.10 3.27 21.86
N SER A 21 -1.09 3.88 21.92
CA SER A 21 -1.84 4.22 20.70
C SER A 21 -1.06 5.18 19.82
N HIS A 22 -0.47 6.21 20.41
CA HIS A 22 0.35 7.17 19.68
C HIS A 22 1.53 6.49 18.99
N THR A 23 2.23 5.61 19.70
CA THR A 23 3.36 4.86 19.13
C THR A 23 2.91 3.97 17.97
N PHE A 24 1.82 3.23 18.16
CA PHE A 24 1.32 2.32 17.13
C PHE A 24 0.88 3.08 15.87
N PHE A 25 0.05 4.09 16.03
CA PHE A 25 -0.49 4.80 14.86
C PHE A 25 0.58 5.65 14.16
N SER A 26 1.53 6.20 14.91
CA SER A 26 2.68 6.86 14.29
C SER A 26 3.50 5.87 13.45
N ALA A 27 3.75 4.68 13.99
CA ALA A 27 4.46 3.64 13.27
C ALA A 27 3.69 3.19 12.01
N LYS A 28 2.36 3.04 12.13
CA LYS A 28 1.51 2.65 10.99
C LYS A 28 1.71 3.59 9.80
N LEU A 29 1.77 4.89 10.04
CA LEU A 29 1.98 5.88 8.98
C LEU A 29 3.41 5.86 8.42
N MET A 30 4.36 5.25 9.13
CA MET A 30 5.71 5.02 8.62
C MET A 30 5.76 3.85 7.63
N TYR A 31 4.81 2.95 7.69
CA TYR A 31 4.76 1.73 6.86
C TYR A 31 3.70 1.77 5.78
N GLU A 32 2.68 2.62 5.94
CA GLU A 32 1.53 2.65 5.04
C GLU A 32 1.27 4.04 4.50
N THR A 33 0.70 4.07 3.30
CA THR A 33 0.06 5.24 2.70
C THR A 33 -1.25 4.78 2.08
N ASP A 34 -1.97 5.66 1.39
CA ASP A 34 -3.25 5.32 0.78
C ASP A 34 -3.41 5.98 -0.60
N PRO A 35 -4.43 5.56 -1.38
CA PRO A 35 -4.63 6.12 -2.71
C PRO A 35 -4.83 7.63 -2.73
N SER A 36 -5.51 8.17 -1.74
CA SER A 36 -5.79 9.62 -1.66
C SER A 36 -4.49 10.43 -1.57
N ASP A 37 -3.60 10.04 -0.68
CA ASP A 37 -2.33 10.72 -0.48
C ASP A 37 -1.41 10.56 -1.70
N VAL A 38 -1.34 9.35 -2.25
CA VAL A 38 -0.51 9.07 -3.43
C VAL A 38 -0.98 9.92 -4.61
N TYR A 39 -2.29 9.94 -4.87
CA TYR A 39 -2.81 10.70 -5.99
C TYR A 39 -2.68 12.22 -5.79
N ALA A 40 -2.88 12.69 -4.57
CA ALA A 40 -2.65 14.11 -4.25
C ALA A 40 -1.22 14.53 -4.56
N ASP A 41 -0.25 13.74 -4.16
CA ASP A 41 1.16 14.00 -4.46
C ASP A 41 1.44 14.01 -5.96
N MET A 42 0.89 13.05 -6.69
CA MET A 42 1.01 13.01 -8.15
C MET A 42 0.47 14.28 -8.79
N LYS A 43 -0.71 14.73 -8.39
CA LYS A 43 -1.33 15.95 -8.93
C LYS A 43 -0.50 17.19 -8.61
N ASN A 44 0.16 17.20 -7.47
CA ASN A 44 0.96 18.34 -7.03
C ASN A 44 2.41 18.28 -7.52
N GLY A 45 2.75 17.31 -8.35
CA GLY A 45 4.08 17.18 -8.91
C GLY A 45 5.13 16.71 -7.92
N VAL A 46 4.73 16.10 -6.82
CA VAL A 46 5.65 15.51 -5.85
C VAL A 46 6.15 14.18 -6.42
N ALA A 47 7.45 14.06 -6.63
CA ALA A 47 8.07 12.92 -7.30
C ALA A 47 9.09 12.21 -6.41
N ASP A 48 8.87 12.21 -5.10
CA ASP A 48 9.81 11.64 -4.13
C ASP A 48 9.66 10.14 -3.97
N PHE A 49 8.78 9.52 -4.73
CA PHE A 49 8.51 8.08 -4.62
C PHE A 49 8.28 7.45 -6.00
N ILE A 50 8.45 6.13 -6.03
CA ILE A 50 8.11 5.30 -7.20
C ILE A 50 6.95 4.41 -6.80
N LEU A 51 5.86 4.43 -7.57
CA LEU A 51 4.71 3.57 -7.35
C LEU A 51 4.91 2.27 -8.11
N VAL A 52 4.83 1.14 -7.40
CA VAL A 52 5.12 -0.18 -7.95
C VAL A 52 3.91 -1.09 -7.77
N ASP A 53 3.37 -1.56 -8.89
CA ASP A 53 2.36 -2.61 -8.93
C ASP A 53 3.07 -3.96 -8.83
N VAL A 54 2.79 -4.71 -7.77
CA VAL A 54 3.50 -5.97 -7.49
C VAL A 54 2.72 -7.20 -7.96
N ARG A 55 1.62 -6.97 -8.70
CA ARG A 55 0.82 -8.05 -9.27
C ARG A 55 1.50 -8.66 -10.49
N SER A 56 0.86 -9.68 -11.07
CA SER A 56 1.36 -10.29 -12.30
C SER A 56 1.37 -9.27 -13.44
N PRO A 57 2.23 -9.47 -14.46
CA PRO A 57 2.22 -8.62 -15.65
C PRO A 57 0.86 -8.56 -16.35
N ALA A 58 0.12 -9.67 -16.38
CA ALA A 58 -1.21 -9.70 -17.00
C ALA A 58 -2.21 -8.81 -16.26
N ASP A 59 -2.18 -8.83 -14.94
CA ASP A 59 -3.06 -7.99 -14.13
C ASP A 59 -2.69 -6.51 -14.29
N TYR A 60 -1.41 -6.20 -14.28
CA TYR A 60 -0.90 -4.85 -14.52
C TYR A 60 -1.36 -4.33 -15.88
N ALA A 61 -1.22 -5.13 -16.94
CA ALA A 61 -1.63 -4.74 -18.28
C ALA A 61 -3.13 -4.50 -18.40
N ARG A 62 -3.93 -5.24 -17.62
CA ARG A 62 -5.38 -5.07 -17.62
C ARG A 62 -5.79 -3.72 -17.08
N SER A 63 -5.20 -3.30 -15.98
CA SER A 63 -5.42 -1.99 -15.38
C SER A 63 -4.44 -1.77 -14.25
N HIS A 64 -3.79 -0.61 -14.22
CA HIS A 64 -2.89 -0.21 -13.14
C HIS A 64 -3.00 1.28 -12.86
N ALA A 65 -2.59 1.68 -11.67
CA ALA A 65 -2.62 3.08 -11.28
C ALA A 65 -1.71 3.91 -12.19
N LEU A 66 -2.18 5.12 -12.50
CA LEU A 66 -1.42 6.05 -13.34
C LEU A 66 0.02 6.18 -12.84
N GLY A 67 0.98 6.00 -13.75
CA GLY A 67 2.40 6.16 -13.44
C GLY A 67 3.04 4.98 -12.71
N ALA A 68 2.28 3.95 -12.35
CA ALA A 68 2.86 2.78 -11.68
C ALA A 68 3.71 1.95 -12.65
N ILE A 69 4.82 1.44 -12.16
CA ILE A 69 5.60 0.43 -12.89
C ILE A 69 5.27 -0.95 -12.34
N ASN A 70 5.53 -1.99 -13.12
CA ASN A 70 5.26 -3.36 -12.72
C ASN A 70 6.54 -4.06 -12.28
N LEU A 71 6.55 -4.55 -11.05
CA LEU A 71 7.59 -5.44 -10.56
C LEU A 71 6.90 -6.53 -9.74
N PRO A 72 6.56 -7.68 -10.35
CA PRO A 72 5.84 -8.74 -9.66
C PRO A 72 6.58 -9.21 -8.41
N GLN A 73 5.86 -9.37 -7.30
CA GLN A 73 6.51 -9.72 -6.04
C GLN A 73 7.22 -11.08 -6.09
N ILE A 74 6.75 -12.01 -6.92
CA ILE A 74 7.40 -13.32 -7.05
C ILE A 74 8.78 -13.22 -7.72
N ASN A 75 9.02 -12.16 -8.48
CA ASN A 75 10.30 -11.92 -9.18
C ASN A 75 11.14 -10.84 -8.49
N MET A 76 10.78 -10.47 -7.25
CA MET A 76 11.40 -9.36 -6.56
C MET A 76 12.68 -9.78 -5.84
N HIS A 77 13.76 -9.80 -6.58
CA HIS A 77 15.11 -10.12 -6.10
C HIS A 77 16.06 -8.97 -6.47
N ALA A 78 17.31 -9.06 -5.98
CA ALA A 78 18.27 -7.96 -6.13
C ALA A 78 18.43 -7.48 -7.58
N GLU A 79 18.54 -8.41 -8.52
CA GLU A 79 18.72 -8.07 -9.94
C GLU A 79 17.48 -7.35 -10.50
N ALA A 80 16.27 -7.90 -10.25
CA ALA A 80 15.04 -7.31 -10.75
C ALA A 80 14.78 -5.93 -10.13
N ALA A 81 15.15 -5.73 -8.87
CA ALA A 81 14.97 -4.47 -8.17
C ALA A 81 16.09 -3.46 -8.45
N SER A 82 17.16 -3.86 -9.11
CA SER A 82 18.36 -3.02 -9.28
C SER A 82 18.11 -1.71 -10.04
N THR A 83 17.04 -1.65 -10.84
CA THR A 83 16.66 -0.44 -11.59
C THR A 83 15.95 0.60 -10.72
N LEU A 84 15.50 0.22 -9.53
CA LEU A 84 14.83 1.16 -8.63
C LEU A 84 15.85 2.09 -7.98
N PRO A 85 15.60 3.40 -7.98
CA PRO A 85 16.51 4.34 -7.33
C PRO A 85 16.48 4.16 -5.81
N ARG A 86 17.67 4.08 -5.21
CA ARG A 86 17.82 3.82 -3.79
C ARG A 86 17.42 5.00 -2.91
N GLU A 87 17.51 6.19 -3.44
CA GLU A 87 17.22 7.43 -2.71
C GLU A 87 15.73 7.75 -2.66
N LYS A 88 14.91 7.06 -3.44
CA LYS A 88 13.47 7.29 -3.45
C LYS A 88 12.72 6.26 -2.62
N LEU A 89 11.63 6.70 -2.03
CA LEU A 89 10.67 5.80 -1.38
C LEU A 89 10.01 4.91 -2.43
N ILE A 90 9.91 3.63 -2.15
CA ILE A 90 9.16 2.71 -3.01
C ILE A 90 7.78 2.50 -2.36
N VAL A 91 6.74 2.80 -3.10
CA VAL A 91 5.36 2.58 -2.67
C VAL A 91 4.80 1.41 -3.45
N VAL A 92 4.46 0.34 -2.74
CA VAL A 92 3.98 -0.90 -3.36
C VAL A 92 2.47 -1.06 -3.17
N TYR A 93 1.81 -1.65 -4.15
CA TYR A 93 0.40 -2.01 -4.01
C TYR A 93 0.10 -3.32 -4.74
N CYS A 94 -0.96 -3.98 -4.30
CA CYS A 94 -1.47 -5.21 -4.88
C CYS A 94 -2.95 -5.03 -5.24
N TRP A 95 -3.74 -6.08 -5.13
CA TRP A 95 -5.16 -6.03 -5.48
C TRP A 95 -5.99 -5.14 -4.55
N GLY A 96 -5.92 -5.42 -3.25
CA GLY A 96 -6.78 -4.76 -2.28
C GLY A 96 -6.54 -5.30 -0.88
N PRO A 97 -7.43 -4.97 0.07
CA PRO A 97 -7.25 -5.36 1.49
C PRO A 97 -7.14 -6.86 1.73
N GLY A 98 -7.70 -7.67 0.84
CA GLY A 98 -7.64 -9.12 0.95
C GLY A 98 -6.38 -9.77 0.38
N CYS A 99 -5.42 -8.97 -0.11
CA CYS A 99 -4.20 -9.46 -0.74
C CYS A 99 -2.99 -9.04 0.08
N ASN A 100 -2.09 -9.98 0.35
CA ASN A 100 -0.85 -9.69 1.09
C ASN A 100 0.38 -9.56 0.17
N GLY A 101 0.18 -9.46 -1.14
CA GLY A 101 1.27 -9.36 -2.10
C GLY A 101 2.15 -8.13 -1.89
N ALA A 102 1.54 -7.00 -1.53
CA ALA A 102 2.29 -5.77 -1.26
C ALA A 102 3.16 -5.92 0.01
N ALA A 103 2.63 -6.55 1.05
CA ALA A 103 3.40 -6.81 2.27
C ALA A 103 4.59 -7.73 1.98
N LYS A 104 4.39 -8.77 1.18
CA LYS A 104 5.47 -9.67 0.76
C LYS A 104 6.54 -8.92 -0.04
N ALA A 105 6.12 -8.05 -0.94
CA ALA A 105 7.04 -7.20 -1.70
C ALA A 105 7.82 -6.27 -0.80
N ALA A 106 7.14 -5.66 0.17
CA ALA A 106 7.78 -4.76 1.13
C ALA A 106 8.87 -5.47 1.95
N ILE A 107 8.64 -6.72 2.36
CA ILE A 107 9.66 -7.52 3.05
C ILE A 107 10.89 -7.68 2.15
N LYS A 108 10.68 -8.06 0.90
CA LYS A 108 11.77 -8.31 -0.05
C LYS A 108 12.56 -7.04 -0.36
N LEU A 109 11.86 -5.95 -0.62
CA LEU A 109 12.52 -4.68 -0.94
C LEU A 109 13.25 -4.10 0.27
N SER A 110 12.67 -4.15 1.46
CA SER A 110 13.34 -3.66 2.66
C SER A 110 14.59 -4.49 2.98
N ALA A 111 14.54 -5.81 2.75
CA ALA A 111 15.72 -6.67 2.88
C ALA A 111 16.85 -6.28 1.91
N LEU A 112 16.49 -5.69 0.77
CA LEU A 112 17.46 -5.17 -0.21
C LEU A 112 17.91 -3.74 0.10
N GLY A 113 17.44 -3.14 1.19
CA GLY A 113 17.85 -1.81 1.65
C GLY A 113 16.99 -0.66 1.16
N TYR A 114 15.86 -0.92 0.51
CA TYR A 114 14.94 0.13 0.07
C TYR A 114 14.03 0.57 1.20
N ARG A 115 13.67 1.85 1.20
CA ARG A 115 12.60 2.36 2.04
C ARG A 115 11.29 2.09 1.32
N VAL A 116 10.32 1.52 2.03
CA VAL A 116 9.07 1.02 1.42
C VAL A 116 7.88 1.46 2.25
N LYS A 117 6.80 1.82 1.57
CA LYS A 117 5.46 1.91 2.16
C LYS A 117 4.50 1.10 1.31
N GLU A 118 3.50 0.54 1.96
CA GLU A 118 2.39 -0.10 1.26
C GLU A 118 1.28 0.92 1.04
N MET A 119 0.77 1.02 -0.21
CA MET A 119 -0.46 1.75 -0.47
C MET A 119 -1.62 0.82 -0.17
N ILE A 120 -2.24 1.01 0.99
CA ILE A 120 -3.37 0.18 1.40
C ILE A 120 -4.56 0.37 0.46
N GLY A 121 -5.40 -0.65 0.37
CA GLY A 121 -6.53 -0.63 -0.54
C GLY A 121 -6.23 -1.09 -1.95
N GLY A 122 -4.99 -0.96 -2.42
CA GLY A 122 -4.55 -1.45 -3.73
C GLY A 122 -5.30 -0.88 -4.91
N ILE A 123 -5.24 -1.61 -6.04
CA ILE A 123 -5.92 -1.18 -7.26
C ILE A 123 -7.44 -1.16 -7.10
N GLU A 124 -7.99 -2.03 -6.27
CA GLU A 124 -9.43 -2.05 -6.00
C GLU A 124 -9.92 -0.69 -5.51
N TYR A 125 -9.25 -0.13 -4.50
CA TYR A 125 -9.64 1.18 -3.96
C TYR A 125 -9.26 2.31 -4.92
N TRP A 126 -8.11 2.23 -5.56
CA TRP A 126 -7.67 3.24 -6.52
C TRP A 126 -8.67 3.40 -7.67
N GLU A 127 -9.03 2.30 -8.30
CA GLU A 127 -9.86 2.32 -9.50
C GLU A 127 -11.34 2.31 -9.17
N ASP A 128 -11.80 1.36 -8.37
CA ASP A 128 -13.23 1.13 -8.17
C ASP A 128 -13.84 2.07 -7.13
N ARG A 129 -13.13 2.31 -6.05
CA ARG A 129 -13.65 3.12 -4.95
C ARG A 129 -13.43 4.61 -5.17
N GLU A 130 -12.20 5.00 -5.45
CA GLU A 130 -11.84 6.41 -5.59
C GLU A 130 -11.97 6.92 -7.02
N ARG A 131 -12.00 6.02 -7.99
CA ARG A 131 -12.07 6.35 -9.41
C ARG A 131 -10.92 7.24 -9.87
N TYR A 132 -9.75 6.99 -9.35
CA TYR A 132 -8.53 7.67 -9.80
C TYR A 132 -8.07 7.12 -11.13
N PRO A 133 -7.30 7.88 -11.91
CA PRO A 133 -6.92 7.47 -13.26
C PRO A 133 -6.06 6.21 -13.28
N VAL A 134 -6.35 5.38 -14.27
CA VAL A 134 -5.63 4.14 -14.53
C VAL A 134 -5.07 4.14 -15.95
N GLU A 135 -4.09 3.30 -16.16
CA GLU A 135 -3.54 3.00 -17.48
C GLU A 135 -3.71 1.53 -17.78
N ARG A 136 -3.75 1.20 -19.07
CA ARG A 136 -3.87 -0.19 -19.54
C ARG A 136 -2.75 -0.49 -20.50
N GLY A 137 -2.32 -1.75 -20.53
CA GLY A 137 -1.24 -2.19 -21.39
C GLY A 137 0.11 -2.19 -20.69
N TRP A 138 1.12 -2.55 -21.44
CA TRP A 138 2.50 -2.61 -20.98
C TRP A 138 3.16 -1.24 -21.15
N LEU A 139 3.86 -0.80 -20.15
CA LEU A 139 4.61 0.44 -20.21
C LEU A 139 6.11 0.15 -20.23
#